data_027e1408faee39b0d78884f25d1cb114
#
_entry.id   027e1408faee39b0d78884f25d1cb114
#
_cell.length_a   1.000
_cell.length_b   1.000
_cell.length_c   1.000
_cell.angle_alpha   90.00
_cell.angle_beta   90.00
_cell.angle_gamma   90.00
#
_symmetry.space_group_name_H-M   'P 1'
#
loop_
_entity.id
_entity.type
_entity.pdbx_description
1 polymer ?
#
loop_
_entity_poly.entity_id
_entity_poly.type
_entity_poly.pdbx_seq_one_letter_code
_entity_poly.pdbx_strand_id
1 'polypeptide(L)'
;MALVLSLFGRLLTALTLRLARAFLFTRELSEQLEKPVRLLLPLVGVQGVWTSAPNDLHLIDAARHVTTLLIIATLTWLVMRSLRGLQQFIQLRNPVDVVDNLRARQIQTQSRVLLRTLTFFVLLIGAAAMLMTFPGARQFGASLLASAGLAGLAVGFAARPVLANLIAGVQIAMTQPIRLDDVVIVENEWGRIEEITGTYVVVRIWDDRRLIVPLQHFIEKPFQNWTRRGSSLIGTVFLWADYSLPLEPLREELRRLCKEVPELWDGRVCVLQVTDTSEKSIQLRALVSSPDSSRNWDLRCHIRESLLSFIQRQYPHSLPQLRADLSVGHKQRVDTSQPEHVEPERQPPV
;
A
#
# COMPACT_ATOMS: atom_id res chain seq x y z
N MET A 1 50.31 7.27 -23.64
CA MET A 1 48.89 7.08 -23.41
C MET A 1 48.54 6.84 -21.93
N ALA A 2 49.18 5.87 -21.25
CA ALA A 2 48.94 5.64 -19.80
C ALA A 2 49.23 6.86 -18.89
N LEU A 3 50.27 7.64 -19.18
CA LEU A 3 50.61 8.87 -18.46
C LEU A 3 49.56 9.96 -18.65
N VAL A 4 49.00 10.14 -19.84
CA VAL A 4 47.95 11.12 -20.14
C VAL A 4 46.65 10.74 -19.45
N LEU A 5 46.29 9.44 -19.44
CA LEU A 5 45.14 8.93 -18.72
C LEU A 5 45.28 9.05 -17.20
N SER A 6 46.50 8.88 -16.64
CA SER A 6 46.74 9.06 -15.22
C SER A 6 46.67 10.54 -14.81
N LEU A 7 47.14 11.47 -15.65
CA LEU A 7 47.00 12.91 -15.45
C LEU A 7 45.56 13.38 -15.57
N PHE A 8 44.83 12.88 -16.56
CA PHE A 8 43.39 13.16 -16.72
C PHE A 8 42.58 12.60 -15.55
N GLY A 9 42.92 11.40 -15.06
CA GLY A 9 42.33 10.80 -13.87
C GLY A 9 42.59 11.65 -12.60
N ARG A 10 43.79 12.18 -12.42
CA ARG A 10 44.10 13.10 -11.31
C ARG A 10 43.35 14.42 -11.43
N LEU A 11 43.19 14.94 -12.62
CA LEU A 11 42.43 16.18 -12.87
C LEU A 11 40.94 15.97 -12.61
N LEU A 12 40.38 14.86 -13.09
CA LEU A 12 38.98 14.49 -12.88
C LEU A 12 38.66 14.23 -11.40
N THR A 13 39.53 13.52 -10.67
CA THR A 13 39.40 13.32 -9.24
C THR A 13 39.58 14.64 -8.45
N ALA A 14 40.47 15.53 -8.86
CA ALA A 14 40.61 16.86 -8.23
C ALA A 14 39.40 17.73 -8.50
N LEU A 15 38.77 17.64 -9.67
CA LEU A 15 37.56 18.39 -10.02
C LEU A 15 36.34 17.85 -9.27
N THR A 16 36.17 16.52 -9.20
CA THR A 16 35.09 15.88 -8.44
C THR A 16 35.21 16.14 -6.95
N LEU A 17 36.43 16.12 -6.39
CA LEU A 17 36.70 16.51 -4.99
C LEU A 17 36.41 17.99 -4.72
N ARG A 18 36.62 18.89 -5.68
CA ARG A 18 36.27 20.30 -5.55
C ARG A 18 34.75 20.54 -5.58
N LEU A 19 34.04 19.89 -6.47
CA LEU A 19 32.57 19.94 -6.57
C LEU A 19 31.90 19.25 -5.37
N ALA A 20 32.50 18.17 -4.87
CA ALA A 20 32.01 17.39 -3.74
C ALA A 20 32.16 18.07 -2.37
N ARG A 21 32.96 19.14 -2.25
CA ARG A 21 33.13 19.89 -0.98
C ARG A 21 31.84 20.58 -0.51
N ALA A 22 30.85 20.73 -1.38
CA ALA A 22 29.58 21.36 -1.05
C ALA A 22 28.57 20.42 -0.35
N PHE A 23 28.76 19.08 -0.42
CA PHE A 23 27.83 18.11 0.16
C PHE A 23 28.60 17.07 1.00
N LEU A 24 28.21 16.89 2.26
CA LEU A 24 28.82 15.92 3.19
C LEU A 24 28.87 14.49 2.61
N PHE A 25 27.81 14.07 1.93
CA PHE A 25 27.73 12.75 1.28
C PHE A 25 28.82 12.54 0.21
N THR A 26 29.05 13.55 -0.61
CA THR A 26 30.01 13.48 -1.72
C THR A 26 31.45 13.53 -1.24
N ARG A 27 31.74 14.15 -0.10
CA ARG A 27 33.08 14.21 0.49
C ARG A 27 33.53 12.83 1.00
N GLU A 28 32.73 12.19 1.85
CA GLU A 28 33.03 10.86 2.41
C GLU A 28 33.16 9.80 1.29
N LEU A 29 32.24 9.85 0.32
CA LEU A 29 32.28 8.95 -0.82
C LEU A 29 33.52 9.19 -1.68
N SER A 30 33.89 10.43 -1.96
CA SER A 30 35.03 10.79 -2.80
C SER A 30 36.36 10.37 -2.17
N GLU A 31 36.54 10.53 -0.86
CA GLU A 31 37.72 10.08 -0.11
C GLU A 31 37.90 8.54 -0.20
N GLN A 32 36.82 7.79 -0.16
CA GLN A 32 36.85 6.33 -0.27
C GLN A 32 37.09 5.86 -1.72
N LEU A 33 36.60 6.58 -2.72
CA LEU A 33 36.71 6.23 -4.14
C LEU A 33 38.06 6.63 -4.77
N GLU A 34 38.76 7.63 -4.19
CA GLU A 34 39.98 8.18 -4.76
C GLU A 34 41.04 7.12 -5.06
N LYS A 35 41.34 6.21 -4.11
CA LYS A 35 42.36 5.17 -4.26
C LYS A 35 42.03 4.14 -5.36
N PRO A 36 40.83 3.50 -5.35
CA PRO A 36 40.50 2.54 -6.40
C PRO A 36 40.38 3.18 -7.80
N VAL A 37 39.83 4.42 -7.89
CA VAL A 37 39.75 5.10 -9.21
C VAL A 37 41.12 5.46 -9.77
N ARG A 38 42.07 5.91 -8.93
CA ARG A 38 43.44 6.18 -9.35
C ARG A 38 44.15 4.92 -9.88
N LEU A 39 43.80 3.73 -9.40
CA LEU A 39 44.33 2.48 -9.88
C LEU A 39 43.61 1.97 -11.14
N LEU A 40 42.26 2.14 -11.17
CA LEU A 40 41.45 1.62 -12.27
C LEU A 40 41.73 2.31 -13.60
N LEU A 41 41.87 3.65 -13.62
CA LEU A 41 42.05 4.41 -14.84
C LEU A 41 43.32 4.03 -15.62
N PRO A 42 44.52 3.93 -15.01
CA PRO A 42 45.70 3.49 -15.73
C PRO A 42 45.61 2.01 -16.16
N LEU A 43 44.98 1.13 -15.37
CA LEU A 43 44.77 -0.28 -15.75
C LEU A 43 43.88 -0.41 -16.98
N VAL A 44 42.81 0.36 -17.10
CA VAL A 44 41.95 0.39 -18.28
C VAL A 44 42.70 0.95 -19.48
N GLY A 45 43.53 1.97 -19.30
CA GLY A 45 44.40 2.50 -20.34
C GLY A 45 45.44 1.47 -20.84
N VAL A 46 46.10 0.76 -19.93
CA VAL A 46 47.03 -0.31 -20.24
C VAL A 46 46.32 -1.46 -20.99
N GLN A 47 45.14 -1.86 -20.54
CA GLN A 47 44.32 -2.88 -21.21
C GLN A 47 43.98 -2.46 -22.65
N GLY A 48 43.64 -1.21 -22.89
CA GLY A 48 43.40 -0.66 -24.24
C GLY A 48 44.65 -0.76 -25.15
N VAL A 49 45.85 -0.55 -24.59
CA VAL A 49 47.11 -0.73 -25.32
C VAL A 49 47.34 -2.22 -25.64
N TRP A 50 47.15 -3.12 -24.66
CA TRP A 50 47.32 -4.56 -24.86
C TRP A 50 46.32 -5.13 -25.87
N THR A 51 45.09 -4.65 -25.93
CA THR A 51 44.10 -5.11 -26.92
C THR A 51 44.43 -4.67 -28.34
N SER A 52 45.16 -3.56 -28.51
CA SER A 52 45.62 -3.04 -29.81
C SER A 52 46.98 -3.58 -30.23
N ALA A 53 47.68 -4.32 -29.35
CA ALA A 53 49.02 -4.85 -29.65
C ALA A 53 48.93 -6.11 -30.51
N PRO A 54 49.92 -6.37 -31.43
CA PRO A 54 49.97 -7.59 -32.23
C PRO A 54 50.05 -8.84 -31.34
N ASN A 55 49.43 -9.94 -31.78
CA ASN A 55 49.37 -11.20 -31.02
C ASN A 55 50.70 -11.99 -31.04
N ASP A 56 51.68 -11.57 -31.84
CA ASP A 56 52.97 -12.26 -32.03
C ASP A 56 53.92 -11.99 -30.85
N LEU A 57 53.61 -11.08 -29.96
CA LEU A 57 54.50 -10.75 -28.86
C LEU A 57 54.43 -11.82 -27.76
N HIS A 58 55.64 -12.32 -27.36
CA HIS A 58 55.73 -13.27 -26.24
C HIS A 58 55.11 -12.68 -24.97
N LEU A 59 54.33 -13.47 -24.23
CA LEU A 59 53.68 -13.10 -22.98
C LEU A 59 52.53 -12.08 -23.08
N ILE A 60 52.09 -11.66 -24.28
CA ILE A 60 51.03 -10.67 -24.42
C ILE A 60 49.70 -11.18 -23.86
N ASP A 61 49.40 -12.46 -24.05
CA ASP A 61 48.17 -13.07 -23.54
C ASP A 61 48.18 -13.16 -22.01
N ALA A 62 49.34 -13.47 -21.42
CA ALA A 62 49.52 -13.44 -19.98
C ALA A 62 49.34 -12.00 -19.42
N ALA A 63 49.91 -10.99 -20.09
CA ALA A 63 49.77 -9.60 -19.70
C ALA A 63 48.30 -9.12 -19.76
N ARG A 64 47.61 -9.46 -20.87
CA ARG A 64 46.14 -9.17 -21.02
C ARG A 64 45.33 -9.82 -19.91
N HIS A 65 45.63 -11.10 -19.60
CA HIS A 65 44.92 -11.84 -18.55
C HIS A 65 45.14 -11.24 -17.15
N VAL A 66 46.38 -10.96 -16.79
CA VAL A 66 46.74 -10.33 -15.52
C VAL A 66 46.08 -8.94 -15.39
N THR A 67 46.12 -8.13 -16.44
CA THR A 67 45.51 -6.79 -16.44
C THR A 67 43.99 -6.90 -16.30
N THR A 68 43.33 -7.87 -16.94
CA THR A 68 41.91 -8.14 -16.79
C THR A 68 41.56 -8.52 -15.36
N LEU A 69 42.32 -9.41 -14.71
CA LEU A 69 42.15 -9.79 -13.31
C LEU A 69 42.28 -8.58 -12.38
N LEU A 70 43.32 -7.74 -12.61
CA LEU A 70 43.53 -6.51 -11.83
C LEU A 70 42.38 -5.51 -11.98
N ILE A 71 41.79 -5.38 -13.17
CA ILE A 71 40.63 -4.54 -13.43
C ILE A 71 39.44 -5.06 -12.65
N ILE A 72 39.12 -6.37 -12.70
CA ILE A 72 38.00 -6.97 -11.95
C ILE A 72 38.19 -6.80 -10.44
N ALA A 73 39.45 -7.07 -9.96
CA ALA A 73 39.78 -6.88 -8.53
C ALA A 73 39.58 -5.43 -8.09
N THR A 74 40.06 -4.48 -8.90
CA THR A 74 39.96 -3.05 -8.60
C THR A 74 38.49 -2.56 -8.65
N LEU A 75 37.71 -3.07 -9.60
CA LEU A 75 36.29 -2.76 -9.70
C LEU A 75 35.52 -3.30 -8.48
N THR A 76 35.81 -4.55 -8.09
CA THR A 76 35.24 -5.15 -6.87
C THR A 76 35.62 -4.34 -5.64
N TRP A 77 36.88 -3.91 -5.54
CA TRP A 77 37.37 -3.05 -4.46
C TRP A 77 36.68 -1.66 -4.46
N LEU A 78 36.47 -1.07 -5.65
CA LEU A 78 35.73 0.17 -5.82
C LEU A 78 34.32 0.09 -5.23
N VAL A 79 33.57 -0.96 -5.60
CA VAL A 79 32.21 -1.18 -5.08
C VAL A 79 32.23 -1.39 -3.57
N MET A 80 33.16 -2.19 -3.04
CA MET A 80 33.29 -2.37 -1.58
C MET A 80 33.61 -1.05 -0.85
N ARG A 81 34.46 -0.20 -1.43
CA ARG A 81 34.78 1.13 -0.87
C ARG A 81 33.58 2.06 -0.90
N SER A 82 32.76 1.99 -1.96
CA SER A 82 31.50 2.74 -2.04
C SER A 82 30.53 2.35 -0.92
N LEU A 83 30.37 1.05 -0.64
CA LEU A 83 29.54 0.54 0.46
C LEU A 83 30.05 1.02 1.83
N ARG A 84 31.38 1.04 2.03
CA ARG A 84 32.00 1.57 3.26
C ARG A 84 31.77 3.08 3.42
N GLY A 85 31.92 3.84 2.34
CA GLY A 85 31.62 5.28 2.34
C GLY A 85 30.15 5.57 2.71
N LEU A 86 29.23 4.77 2.16
CA LEU A 86 27.82 4.85 2.52
C LEU A 86 27.58 4.51 4.01
N GLN A 87 28.27 3.49 4.53
CA GLN A 87 28.18 3.13 5.95
C GLN A 87 28.66 4.28 6.86
N GLN A 88 29.79 4.89 6.55
CA GLN A 88 30.33 6.02 7.29
C GLN A 88 29.39 7.23 7.26
N PHE A 89 28.83 7.55 6.08
CA PHE A 89 27.84 8.61 5.94
C PHE A 89 26.60 8.38 6.81
N ILE A 90 26.07 7.16 6.84
CA ILE A 90 24.90 6.82 7.69
C ILE A 90 25.26 6.97 9.17
N GLN A 91 26.46 6.57 9.58
CA GLN A 91 26.93 6.71 10.97
C GLN A 91 27.08 8.17 11.39
N LEU A 92 27.67 9.02 10.54
CA LEU A 92 27.83 10.45 10.83
C LEU A 92 26.50 11.19 10.94
N ARG A 93 25.52 10.79 10.12
CA ARG A 93 24.19 11.42 10.14
C ARG A 93 23.30 10.97 11.31
N ASN A 94 23.60 9.82 11.91
CA ASN A 94 22.86 9.27 13.04
C ASN A 94 23.81 8.97 14.21
N PRO A 95 24.30 10.01 14.94
CA PRO A 95 25.19 9.82 16.06
C PRO A 95 24.48 9.09 17.20
N VAL A 96 25.18 8.14 17.85
CA VAL A 96 24.64 7.36 18.97
C VAL A 96 24.97 7.96 20.35
N ASP A 97 25.77 9.00 20.37
CA ASP A 97 26.26 9.67 21.59
C ASP A 97 25.27 10.69 22.16
N VAL A 98 24.01 10.71 21.67
CA VAL A 98 22.94 11.61 22.12
C VAL A 98 22.06 10.90 23.14
N VAL A 99 21.48 11.65 24.08
CA VAL A 99 20.66 11.10 25.19
C VAL A 99 19.47 10.26 24.71
N ASP A 100 18.81 10.65 23.60
CA ASP A 100 17.77 9.84 22.94
C ASP A 100 18.30 9.28 21.61
N ASN A 101 18.92 8.09 21.67
CA ASN A 101 19.61 7.48 20.53
C ASN A 101 18.95 6.20 20.01
N LEU A 102 17.74 5.84 20.47
CA LEU A 102 17.07 4.59 20.09
C LEU A 102 16.93 4.48 18.55
N ARG A 103 16.46 5.52 17.89
CA ARG A 103 16.30 5.55 16.44
C ARG A 103 17.66 5.47 15.71
N ALA A 104 18.68 6.16 16.22
CA ALA A 104 20.03 6.13 15.66
C ALA A 104 20.64 4.73 15.73
N ARG A 105 20.53 4.04 16.87
CA ARG A 105 20.98 2.66 17.06
C ARG A 105 20.27 1.68 16.12
N GLN A 106 18.94 1.84 15.96
CA GLN A 106 18.17 1.00 15.05
C GLN A 106 18.66 1.17 13.59
N ILE A 107 18.80 2.40 13.11
CA ILE A 107 19.29 2.70 11.76
C ILE A 107 20.70 2.17 11.55
N GLN A 108 21.61 2.38 12.51
CA GLN A 108 22.98 1.87 12.41
C GLN A 108 23.05 0.33 12.41
N THR A 109 22.23 -0.34 13.20
CA THR A 109 22.20 -1.81 13.22
C THR A 109 21.65 -2.37 11.92
N GLN A 110 20.52 -1.84 11.43
CA GLN A 110 19.90 -2.26 10.17
C GLN A 110 20.84 -2.01 8.97
N SER A 111 21.44 -0.82 8.88
CA SER A 111 22.38 -0.49 7.79
C SER A 111 23.62 -1.38 7.83
N ARG A 112 24.16 -1.69 9.03
CA ARG A 112 25.33 -2.59 9.17
C ARG A 112 25.05 -3.99 8.64
N VAL A 113 23.89 -4.56 8.98
CA VAL A 113 23.49 -5.89 8.50
C VAL A 113 23.33 -5.87 6.99
N LEU A 114 22.58 -4.90 6.46
CA LEU A 114 22.34 -4.77 5.02
C LEU A 114 23.65 -4.60 4.23
N LEU A 115 24.52 -3.69 4.65
CA LEU A 115 25.79 -3.44 3.96
C LEU A 115 26.77 -4.62 4.05
N ARG A 116 26.76 -5.37 5.17
CA ARG A 116 27.55 -6.61 5.29
C ARG A 116 27.05 -7.66 4.29
N THR A 117 25.74 -7.84 4.17
CA THR A 117 25.14 -8.77 3.19
C THR A 117 25.48 -8.35 1.76
N LEU A 118 25.36 -7.07 1.43
CA LEU A 118 25.74 -6.56 0.10
C LEU A 118 27.25 -6.76 -0.18
N THR A 119 28.12 -6.55 0.81
CA THR A 119 29.56 -6.77 0.67
C THR A 119 29.88 -8.24 0.36
N PHE A 120 29.17 -9.18 1.01
CA PHE A 120 29.30 -10.61 0.71
C PHE A 120 28.95 -10.93 -0.75
N PHE A 121 27.83 -10.40 -1.28
CA PHE A 121 27.44 -10.60 -2.66
C PHE A 121 28.40 -9.95 -3.65
N VAL A 122 28.92 -8.77 -3.36
CA VAL A 122 29.93 -8.11 -4.18
C VAL A 122 31.21 -8.94 -4.28
N LEU A 123 31.67 -9.51 -3.15
CA LEU A 123 32.82 -10.41 -3.13
C LEU A 123 32.57 -11.70 -3.93
N LEU A 124 31.39 -12.30 -3.77
CA LEU A 124 30.99 -13.50 -4.50
C LEU A 124 30.97 -13.27 -6.01
N ILE A 125 30.35 -12.16 -6.47
CA ILE A 125 30.29 -11.78 -7.88
C ILE A 125 31.69 -11.47 -8.42
N GLY A 126 32.53 -10.74 -7.67
CA GLY A 126 33.88 -10.43 -8.03
C GLY A 126 34.75 -11.70 -8.19
N ALA A 127 34.64 -12.64 -7.24
CA ALA A 127 35.33 -13.92 -7.31
C ALA A 127 34.85 -14.76 -8.51
N ALA A 128 33.56 -14.85 -8.75
CA ALA A 128 32.98 -15.54 -9.90
C ALA A 128 33.46 -14.94 -11.24
N ALA A 129 33.45 -13.59 -11.31
CA ALA A 129 33.99 -12.90 -12.51
C ALA A 129 35.45 -13.18 -12.73
N MET A 130 36.29 -13.22 -11.67
CA MET A 130 37.71 -13.62 -11.81
C MET A 130 37.84 -15.06 -12.27
N LEU A 131 37.08 -16.02 -11.72
CA LEU A 131 37.09 -17.43 -12.15
C LEU A 131 36.73 -17.59 -13.62
N MET A 132 35.80 -16.78 -14.14
CA MET A 132 35.42 -16.84 -15.56
C MET A 132 36.53 -16.43 -16.53
N THR A 133 37.58 -15.74 -16.06
CA THR A 133 38.72 -15.38 -16.90
C THR A 133 39.65 -16.57 -17.17
N PHE A 134 39.60 -17.63 -16.36
CA PHE A 134 40.40 -18.83 -16.54
C PHE A 134 39.66 -19.85 -17.41
N PRO A 135 40.23 -20.33 -18.53
CA PRO A 135 39.55 -21.29 -19.41
C PRO A 135 39.08 -22.55 -18.70
N GLY A 136 39.89 -23.13 -17.80
CA GLY A 136 39.55 -24.34 -17.04
C GLY A 136 38.55 -24.14 -15.90
N ALA A 137 38.38 -22.91 -15.41
CA ALA A 137 37.46 -22.58 -14.32
C ALA A 137 36.22 -21.81 -14.80
N ARG A 138 36.13 -21.44 -16.08
CA ARG A 138 35.04 -20.62 -16.63
C ARG A 138 33.65 -21.19 -16.37
N GLN A 139 33.52 -22.52 -16.45
CA GLN A 139 32.26 -23.20 -16.21
C GLN A 139 31.79 -23.04 -14.74
N PHE A 140 32.74 -23.14 -13.79
CA PHE A 140 32.41 -22.90 -12.37
C PHE A 140 31.98 -21.46 -12.08
N GLY A 141 32.73 -20.49 -12.65
CA GLY A 141 32.35 -19.07 -12.54
C GLY A 141 30.98 -18.78 -13.13
N ALA A 142 30.67 -19.32 -14.31
CA ALA A 142 29.37 -19.19 -14.95
C ALA A 142 28.22 -19.84 -14.11
N SER A 143 28.48 -21.04 -13.59
CA SER A 143 27.52 -21.73 -12.70
C SER A 143 27.26 -20.93 -11.42
N LEU A 144 28.30 -20.35 -10.83
CA LEU A 144 28.17 -19.50 -9.65
C LEU A 144 27.29 -18.23 -9.91
N LEU A 145 27.55 -17.57 -11.04
CA LEU A 145 26.75 -16.41 -11.45
C LEU A 145 25.31 -16.79 -11.79
N ALA A 146 25.11 -17.92 -12.48
CA ALA A 146 23.74 -18.42 -12.74
C ALA A 146 22.99 -18.71 -11.44
N SER A 147 23.63 -19.37 -10.47
CA SER A 147 23.05 -19.64 -9.14
C SER A 147 22.74 -18.35 -8.37
N ALA A 148 23.66 -17.38 -8.41
CA ALA A 148 23.46 -16.07 -7.81
C ALA A 148 22.30 -15.31 -8.49
N GLY A 149 22.14 -15.43 -9.80
CA GLY A 149 21.03 -14.89 -10.56
C GLY A 149 19.69 -15.50 -10.16
N LEU A 150 19.60 -16.83 -10.04
CA LEU A 150 18.41 -17.53 -9.56
C LEU A 150 18.07 -17.14 -8.12
N ALA A 151 19.06 -17.06 -7.23
CA ALA A 151 18.86 -16.58 -5.86
C ALA A 151 18.37 -15.12 -5.85
N GLY A 152 18.91 -14.27 -6.72
CA GLY A 152 18.47 -12.88 -6.91
C GLY A 152 17.01 -12.77 -7.36
N LEU A 153 16.58 -13.63 -8.29
CA LEU A 153 15.18 -13.72 -8.71
C LEU A 153 14.26 -14.14 -7.55
N ALA A 154 14.66 -15.17 -6.79
CA ALA A 154 13.89 -15.62 -5.63
C ALA A 154 13.74 -14.50 -4.57
N VAL A 155 14.84 -13.78 -4.26
CA VAL A 155 14.81 -12.62 -3.35
C VAL A 155 13.96 -11.48 -3.93
N GLY A 156 14.05 -11.22 -5.25
CA GLY A 156 13.23 -10.22 -5.95
C GLY A 156 11.74 -10.52 -5.84
N PHE A 157 11.31 -11.76 -6.03
CA PHE A 157 9.92 -12.17 -5.83
C PHE A 157 9.48 -12.04 -4.37
N ALA A 158 10.33 -12.43 -3.41
CA ALA A 158 10.05 -12.26 -1.99
C ALA A 158 9.95 -10.79 -1.57
N ALA A 159 10.70 -9.89 -2.22
CA ALA A 159 10.68 -8.45 -1.96
C ALA A 159 9.53 -7.70 -2.69
N ARG A 160 8.77 -8.36 -3.58
CA ARG A 160 7.71 -7.74 -4.39
C ARG A 160 6.72 -6.90 -3.56
N PRO A 161 6.20 -7.35 -2.40
CA PRO A 161 5.25 -6.55 -1.62
C PRO A 161 5.86 -5.26 -1.09
N VAL A 162 7.15 -5.29 -0.71
CA VAL A 162 7.87 -4.11 -0.21
C VAL A 162 8.06 -3.08 -1.34
N LEU A 163 8.48 -3.56 -2.52
CA LEU A 163 8.62 -2.71 -3.71
C LEU A 163 7.29 -2.12 -4.16
N ALA A 164 6.22 -2.92 -4.15
CA ALA A 164 4.89 -2.48 -4.53
C ALA A 164 4.39 -1.35 -3.61
N ASN A 165 4.58 -1.48 -2.29
CA ASN A 165 4.26 -0.41 -1.34
C ASN A 165 5.09 0.85 -1.56
N LEU A 166 6.37 0.72 -1.86
CA LEU A 166 7.24 1.87 -2.14
C LEU A 166 6.79 2.63 -3.40
N ILE A 167 6.49 1.89 -4.48
CA ILE A 167 5.97 2.45 -5.74
C ILE A 167 4.61 3.11 -5.51
N ALA A 168 3.72 2.46 -4.74
CA ALA A 168 2.43 3.01 -4.37
C ALA A 168 2.60 4.34 -3.60
N GLY A 169 3.57 4.44 -2.69
CA GLY A 169 3.88 5.67 -1.96
C GLY A 169 4.29 6.82 -2.90
N VAL A 170 5.16 6.57 -3.85
CA VAL A 170 5.55 7.55 -4.87
C VAL A 170 4.35 7.96 -5.72
N GLN A 171 3.54 6.98 -6.16
CA GLN A 171 2.34 7.24 -6.96
C GLN A 171 1.32 8.08 -6.19
N ILE A 172 1.04 7.77 -4.92
CA ILE A 172 0.13 8.53 -4.06
C ILE A 172 0.64 9.96 -3.88
N ALA A 173 1.94 10.15 -3.66
CA ALA A 173 2.53 11.48 -3.54
C ALA A 173 2.37 12.32 -4.82
N MET A 174 2.48 11.70 -6.01
CA MET A 174 2.35 12.38 -7.31
C MET A 174 0.89 12.65 -7.69
N THR A 175 0.00 11.66 -7.54
CA THR A 175 -1.39 11.74 -8.03
C THR A 175 -2.37 12.15 -6.95
N GLN A 176 -1.99 12.06 -5.68
CA GLN A 176 -2.77 12.43 -4.50
C GLN A 176 -4.21 11.89 -4.54
N PRO A 177 -4.46 10.59 -4.71
CA PRO A 177 -5.80 10.02 -4.66
C PRO A 177 -6.42 10.17 -3.27
N ILE A 178 -5.60 10.29 -2.25
CA ILE A 178 -5.91 10.55 -0.85
C ILE A 178 -5.04 11.69 -0.33
N ARG A 179 -5.55 12.43 0.66
CA ARG A 179 -4.84 13.51 1.36
C ARG A 179 -5.05 13.39 2.86
N LEU A 180 -4.21 14.06 3.63
CA LEU A 180 -4.46 14.21 5.07
C LEU A 180 -5.82 14.85 5.28
N ASP A 181 -6.51 14.40 6.31
CA ASP A 181 -7.85 14.85 6.72
C ASP A 181 -8.99 14.45 5.77
N ASP A 182 -8.73 13.70 4.68
CA ASP A 182 -9.78 13.15 3.84
C ASP A 182 -10.65 12.16 4.62
N VAL A 183 -11.97 12.23 4.37
CA VAL A 183 -12.95 11.27 4.85
C VAL A 183 -13.08 10.14 3.84
N VAL A 184 -12.82 8.93 4.28
CA VAL A 184 -12.78 7.74 3.43
C VAL A 184 -13.59 6.58 4.02
N ILE A 185 -14.05 5.70 3.13
CA ILE A 185 -14.53 4.36 3.51
C ILE A 185 -13.56 3.35 2.92
N VAL A 186 -12.89 2.62 3.80
CA VAL A 186 -11.90 1.57 3.46
C VAL A 186 -12.24 0.33 4.26
N GLU A 187 -12.30 -0.84 3.61
CA GLU A 187 -12.70 -2.13 4.22
C GLU A 187 -14.04 -2.03 5.01
N ASN A 188 -15.01 -1.25 4.47
CA ASN A 188 -16.32 -0.94 5.06
C ASN A 188 -16.26 -0.11 6.36
N GLU A 189 -15.12 0.39 6.75
CA GLU A 189 -14.96 1.28 7.89
C GLU A 189 -14.93 2.74 7.43
N TRP A 190 -15.79 3.56 8.02
CA TRP A 190 -15.78 5.00 7.82
C TRP A 190 -14.76 5.63 8.74
N GLY A 191 -13.89 6.48 8.19
CA GLY A 191 -12.87 7.15 8.99
C GLY A 191 -12.25 8.33 8.27
N ARG A 192 -11.28 8.96 8.95
CA ARG A 192 -10.54 10.12 8.48
C ARG A 192 -9.05 9.79 8.43
N ILE A 193 -8.37 10.19 7.37
CA ILE A 193 -6.92 9.98 7.22
C ILE A 193 -6.17 10.86 8.22
N GLU A 194 -5.54 10.21 9.20
CA GLU A 194 -4.77 10.86 10.26
C GLU A 194 -3.30 11.04 9.88
N GLU A 195 -2.71 10.04 9.21
CA GLU A 195 -1.29 10.05 8.83
C GLU A 195 -1.09 9.28 7.52
N ILE A 196 -0.18 9.78 6.68
CA ILE A 196 0.30 9.08 5.48
C ILE A 196 1.82 8.91 5.62
N THR A 197 2.27 7.67 5.82
CA THR A 197 3.69 7.31 5.91
C THR A 197 4.25 6.88 4.55
N GLY A 198 5.51 6.47 4.50
CA GLY A 198 6.12 5.91 3.29
C GLY A 198 5.64 4.50 2.91
N THR A 199 4.90 3.79 3.79
CA THR A 199 4.50 2.38 3.59
C THR A 199 3.04 2.09 3.94
N TYR A 200 2.41 2.89 4.77
CA TYR A 200 1.02 2.72 5.20
C TYR A 200 0.34 4.06 5.46
N VAL A 201 -0.98 4.03 5.50
CA VAL A 201 -1.86 5.12 5.91
C VAL A 201 -2.53 4.75 7.23
N VAL A 202 -2.65 5.69 8.14
CA VAL A 202 -3.42 5.55 9.37
C VAL A 202 -4.76 6.24 9.16
N VAL A 203 -5.84 5.47 9.24
CA VAL A 203 -7.22 5.97 9.18
C VAL A 203 -7.82 5.90 10.57
N ARG A 204 -8.18 7.06 11.13
CA ARG A 204 -8.89 7.15 12.41
C ARG A 204 -10.37 6.88 12.16
N ILE A 205 -10.87 5.79 12.72
CA ILE A 205 -12.29 5.39 12.67
C ILE A 205 -13.11 6.25 13.64
N TRP A 206 -14.40 6.30 13.44
CA TRP A 206 -15.34 7.11 14.24
C TRP A 206 -15.33 6.77 15.75
N ASP A 207 -14.91 5.56 16.12
CA ASP A 207 -14.79 5.05 17.50
C ASP A 207 -13.38 5.17 18.08
N ASP A 208 -12.53 6.01 17.47
CA ASP A 208 -11.11 6.24 17.82
C ASP A 208 -10.16 5.05 17.60
N ARG A 209 -10.60 3.97 17.00
CA ARG A 209 -9.66 2.94 16.50
C ARG A 209 -8.84 3.49 15.32
N ARG A 210 -7.63 2.98 15.16
CA ARG A 210 -6.76 3.28 14.02
C ARG A 210 -6.68 2.06 13.11
N LEU A 211 -7.15 2.21 11.89
CA LEU A 211 -7.00 1.23 10.83
C LEU A 211 -5.72 1.55 10.07
N ILE A 212 -4.76 0.60 10.10
CA ILE A 212 -3.48 0.73 9.40
C ILE A 212 -3.59 0.02 8.06
N VAL A 213 -3.54 0.78 6.98
CA VAL A 213 -3.76 0.29 5.61
C VAL A 213 -2.49 0.47 4.80
N PRO A 214 -1.92 -0.58 4.19
CA PRO A 214 -0.78 -0.46 3.27
C PRO A 214 -1.10 0.49 2.11
N LEU A 215 -0.11 1.27 1.64
CA LEU A 215 -0.29 2.21 0.53
C LEU A 215 -0.74 1.51 -0.76
N GLN A 216 -0.26 0.29 -1.00
CA GLN A 216 -0.65 -0.54 -2.13
C GLN A 216 -2.17 -0.79 -2.19
N HIS A 217 -2.84 -0.88 -1.04
CA HIS A 217 -4.30 -1.05 -0.97
C HIS A 217 -5.05 0.08 -1.71
N PHE A 218 -4.66 1.34 -1.49
CA PHE A 218 -5.29 2.51 -2.11
C PHE A 218 -5.03 2.62 -3.63
N ILE A 219 -4.07 1.87 -4.15
CA ILE A 219 -3.79 1.79 -5.58
C ILE A 219 -4.49 0.61 -6.24
N GLU A 220 -4.55 -0.54 -5.55
CA GLU A 220 -5.06 -1.79 -6.12
C GLU A 220 -6.54 -2.03 -5.87
N LYS A 221 -7.07 -1.54 -4.73
CA LYS A 221 -8.47 -1.77 -4.37
C LYS A 221 -9.31 -0.50 -4.45
N PRO A 222 -10.58 -0.61 -4.85
CA PRO A 222 -11.50 0.52 -4.81
C PRO A 222 -11.77 0.93 -3.36
N PHE A 223 -11.83 2.21 -3.11
CA PHE A 223 -12.25 2.83 -1.86
C PHE A 223 -13.11 4.07 -2.16
N GLN A 224 -13.88 4.53 -1.19
CA GLN A 224 -14.66 5.76 -1.34
C GLN A 224 -13.92 6.92 -0.67
N ASN A 225 -13.73 8.02 -1.39
CA ASN A 225 -13.23 9.28 -0.85
C ASN A 225 -14.35 10.33 -0.93
N TRP A 226 -14.86 10.72 0.23
CA TRP A 226 -16.01 11.62 0.33
C TRP A 226 -15.63 13.09 0.23
N THR A 227 -14.35 13.42 0.39
CA THR A 227 -13.84 14.79 0.41
C THR A 227 -12.93 15.13 -0.78
N ARG A 228 -12.78 14.21 -1.74
CA ARG A 228 -11.88 14.33 -2.89
C ARG A 228 -11.97 15.64 -3.67
N ARG A 229 -13.20 16.12 -3.93
CA ARG A 229 -13.48 17.35 -4.69
C ARG A 229 -14.15 18.44 -3.86
N GLY A 230 -14.73 18.09 -2.76
CA GLY A 230 -15.47 18.99 -1.88
C GLY A 230 -16.01 18.19 -0.69
N SER A 231 -16.41 18.88 0.36
CA SER A 231 -16.92 18.25 1.57
C SER A 231 -18.43 17.93 1.50
N SER A 232 -19.15 18.55 0.58
CA SER A 232 -20.61 18.47 0.52
C SER A 232 -21.09 17.13 -0.04
N LEU A 233 -22.05 16.51 0.66
CA LEU A 233 -22.53 15.17 0.41
C LEU A 233 -24.06 15.11 0.31
N ILE A 234 -24.56 14.04 -0.31
CA ILE A 234 -25.98 13.68 -0.28
C ILE A 234 -26.13 12.49 0.67
N GLY A 235 -26.87 12.71 1.75
CA GLY A 235 -27.25 11.67 2.70
C GLY A 235 -28.52 10.95 2.27
N THR A 236 -28.58 9.67 2.59
CA THR A 236 -29.75 8.83 2.31
C THR A 236 -30.35 8.32 3.60
N VAL A 237 -31.66 8.49 3.76
CA VAL A 237 -32.44 7.92 4.86
C VAL A 237 -33.47 6.97 4.26
N PHE A 238 -33.47 5.72 4.69
CA PHE A 238 -34.47 4.72 4.32
C PHE A 238 -35.48 4.54 5.45
N LEU A 239 -36.77 4.45 5.06
CA LEU A 239 -37.89 4.13 5.93
C LEU A 239 -38.76 3.10 5.21
N TRP A 240 -39.40 2.23 5.97
CA TRP A 240 -40.39 1.28 5.48
C TRP A 240 -41.76 1.61 6.06
N ALA A 241 -42.76 1.66 5.20
CA ALA A 241 -44.14 1.99 5.60
C ALA A 241 -45.15 1.10 4.86
N ASP A 242 -46.38 1.13 5.36
CA ASP A 242 -47.52 0.49 4.71
C ASP A 242 -47.93 1.24 3.43
N TYR A 243 -48.54 0.55 2.50
CA TYR A 243 -49.08 1.14 1.26
C TYR A 243 -50.14 2.23 1.46
N SER A 244 -50.75 2.26 2.62
CA SER A 244 -51.74 3.28 2.98
C SER A 244 -51.13 4.64 3.32
N LEU A 245 -49.79 4.77 3.41
CA LEU A 245 -49.15 6.03 3.78
C LEU A 245 -49.29 7.09 2.68
N PRO A 246 -49.91 8.26 2.94
CA PRO A 246 -49.95 9.34 1.95
C PRO A 246 -48.59 10.00 1.84
N LEU A 247 -48.06 10.05 0.60
CA LEU A 247 -46.68 10.50 0.33
C LEU A 247 -46.55 12.02 0.37
N GLU A 248 -47.56 12.77 -0.07
CA GLU A 248 -47.42 14.23 -0.20
C GLU A 248 -47.24 14.93 1.17
N PRO A 249 -48.04 14.63 2.22
CA PRO A 249 -47.77 15.17 3.54
C PRO A 249 -46.37 14.85 4.08
N LEU A 250 -45.85 13.66 3.76
CA LEU A 250 -44.51 13.28 4.18
C LEU A 250 -43.42 14.06 3.44
N ARG A 251 -43.66 14.41 2.16
CA ARG A 251 -42.77 15.29 1.36
C ARG A 251 -42.75 16.72 1.92
N GLU A 252 -43.90 17.24 2.31
CA GLU A 252 -44.02 18.56 2.92
C GLU A 252 -43.28 18.58 4.25
N GLU A 253 -43.50 17.56 5.10
CA GLU A 253 -42.81 17.42 6.37
C GLU A 253 -41.29 17.33 6.20
N LEU A 254 -40.79 16.53 5.26
CA LEU A 254 -39.35 16.48 4.97
C LEU A 254 -38.78 17.88 4.60
N ARG A 255 -39.52 18.65 3.78
CA ARG A 255 -39.06 20.00 3.40
C ARG A 255 -39.06 20.94 4.62
N ARG A 256 -40.05 20.80 5.52
CA ARG A 256 -40.13 21.56 6.75
C ARG A 256 -38.96 21.26 7.67
N LEU A 257 -38.70 19.97 7.92
CA LEU A 257 -37.59 19.49 8.75
C LEU A 257 -36.21 19.94 8.23
N CYS A 258 -35.97 19.90 6.90
CA CYS A 258 -34.75 20.43 6.36
C CYS A 258 -34.57 21.93 6.62
N LYS A 259 -35.63 22.72 6.51
CA LYS A 259 -35.62 24.18 6.75
C LYS A 259 -35.40 24.54 8.22
N GLU A 260 -35.76 23.66 9.15
CA GLU A 260 -35.60 23.87 10.61
C GLU A 260 -34.13 23.76 11.04
N VAL A 261 -33.30 23.06 10.28
CA VAL A 261 -31.87 22.82 10.61
C VAL A 261 -30.94 23.35 9.49
N PRO A 262 -30.91 24.66 9.24
CA PRO A 262 -30.12 25.26 8.17
C PRO A 262 -28.61 25.08 8.35
N GLU A 263 -28.15 24.81 9.56
CA GLU A 263 -26.76 24.50 9.87
C GLU A 263 -26.35 23.10 9.41
N LEU A 264 -27.29 22.16 9.28
CA LEU A 264 -27.05 20.79 8.82
C LEU A 264 -27.37 20.61 7.34
N TRP A 265 -28.35 21.35 6.80
CA TRP A 265 -28.82 21.25 5.43
C TRP A 265 -28.27 22.39 4.56
N ASP A 266 -27.64 22.09 3.44
CA ASP A 266 -27.05 23.08 2.52
C ASP A 266 -28.00 23.62 1.43
N GLY A 267 -29.26 23.22 1.45
CA GLY A 267 -30.31 23.74 0.54
C GLY A 267 -30.34 23.13 -0.85
N ARG A 268 -29.41 22.25 -1.24
CA ARG A 268 -29.28 21.73 -2.61
C ARG A 268 -30.27 20.61 -2.92
N VAL A 269 -30.41 19.64 -2.04
CA VAL A 269 -31.22 18.44 -2.26
C VAL A 269 -32.11 18.17 -1.07
N CYS A 270 -33.40 17.98 -1.34
CA CYS A 270 -34.42 17.56 -0.35
C CYS A 270 -35.53 16.85 -1.12
N VAL A 271 -35.45 15.53 -1.25
CA VAL A 271 -36.32 14.71 -2.09
C VAL A 271 -36.77 13.45 -1.36
N LEU A 272 -38.06 13.11 -1.41
CA LEU A 272 -38.61 11.85 -0.94
C LEU A 272 -39.16 11.03 -2.10
N GLN A 273 -38.72 9.81 -2.23
CA GLN A 273 -39.11 8.88 -3.30
C GLN A 273 -39.45 7.50 -2.71
N VAL A 274 -40.38 6.80 -3.35
CA VAL A 274 -40.52 5.35 -3.18
C VAL A 274 -39.47 4.69 -4.06
N THR A 275 -38.62 3.87 -3.52
CA THR A 275 -37.51 3.22 -4.23
C THR A 275 -37.70 1.75 -4.42
N ASP A 276 -38.55 1.12 -3.61
CA ASP A 276 -38.83 -0.29 -3.71
C ASP A 276 -40.20 -0.61 -3.11
N THR A 277 -40.79 -1.75 -3.50
CA THR A 277 -42.05 -2.25 -2.99
C THR A 277 -41.93 -3.75 -2.73
N SER A 278 -42.38 -4.18 -1.55
CA SER A 278 -42.44 -5.59 -1.18
C SER A 278 -43.89 -6.02 -1.00
N GLU A 279 -44.15 -7.29 -0.78
CA GLU A 279 -45.50 -7.79 -0.48
C GLU A 279 -46.15 -7.15 0.76
N LYS A 280 -45.31 -6.57 1.66
CA LYS A 280 -45.76 -6.08 2.97
C LYS A 280 -45.59 -4.58 3.18
N SER A 281 -44.68 -3.94 2.42
CA SER A 281 -44.33 -2.55 2.68
C SER A 281 -43.74 -1.85 1.45
N ILE A 282 -43.79 -0.54 1.43
CA ILE A 282 -43.05 0.32 0.52
C ILE A 282 -41.75 0.79 1.18
N GLN A 283 -40.67 0.87 0.41
CA GLN A 283 -39.42 1.49 0.85
C GLN A 283 -39.38 2.94 0.40
N LEU A 284 -39.25 3.83 1.36
CA LEU A 284 -39.10 5.25 1.17
C LEU A 284 -37.61 5.63 1.29
N ARG A 285 -37.14 6.46 0.36
CA ARG A 285 -35.80 7.04 0.38
C ARG A 285 -35.90 8.54 0.45
N ALA A 286 -35.45 9.15 1.55
CA ALA A 286 -35.22 10.57 1.62
C ALA A 286 -33.76 10.88 1.28
N LEU A 287 -33.55 11.77 0.32
CA LEU A 287 -32.23 12.31 -0.06
C LEU A 287 -32.14 13.74 0.45
N VAL A 288 -31.12 14.01 1.27
CA VAL A 288 -30.86 15.32 1.87
C VAL A 288 -29.39 15.66 1.70
N SER A 289 -29.07 16.87 1.26
CA SER A 289 -27.69 17.31 1.11
C SER A 289 -27.17 18.03 2.35
N SER A 290 -25.87 17.94 2.57
CA SER A 290 -25.20 18.54 3.72
C SER A 290 -23.84 19.11 3.33
N PRO A 291 -23.32 20.16 4.00
CA PRO A 291 -22.04 20.76 3.67
C PRO A 291 -20.84 19.88 3.97
N ASP A 292 -20.94 18.93 4.90
CA ASP A 292 -19.85 18.00 5.25
C ASP A 292 -20.35 16.66 5.78
N SER A 293 -19.43 15.71 5.99
CA SER A 293 -19.74 14.34 6.38
C SER A 293 -20.26 14.20 7.82
N SER A 294 -19.78 15.01 8.76
CA SER A 294 -20.25 14.99 10.16
C SER A 294 -21.68 15.50 10.25
N ARG A 295 -21.93 16.67 9.67
CA ARG A 295 -23.28 17.25 9.59
C ARG A 295 -24.24 16.37 8.79
N ASN A 296 -23.73 15.62 7.79
CA ASN A 296 -24.53 14.66 7.03
C ASN A 296 -25.06 13.53 7.92
N TRP A 297 -24.22 13.02 8.83
CA TRP A 297 -24.66 12.01 9.78
C TRP A 297 -25.77 12.54 10.69
N ASP A 298 -25.56 13.71 11.30
CA ASP A 298 -26.51 14.34 12.21
C ASP A 298 -27.84 14.66 11.51
N LEU A 299 -27.76 15.21 10.28
CA LEU A 299 -28.94 15.47 9.46
C LEU A 299 -29.74 14.19 9.17
N ARG A 300 -29.06 13.10 8.81
CA ARG A 300 -29.72 11.82 8.56
C ARG A 300 -30.41 11.24 9.80
N CYS A 301 -29.79 11.36 10.96
CA CYS A 301 -30.39 10.95 12.22
C CYS A 301 -31.61 11.80 12.53
N HIS A 302 -31.49 13.12 12.48
CA HIS A 302 -32.57 14.05 12.70
C HIS A 302 -33.81 13.80 11.80
N ILE A 303 -33.56 13.66 10.48
CA ILE A 303 -34.61 13.38 9.50
C ILE A 303 -35.25 12.02 9.75
N ARG A 304 -34.49 10.98 10.07
CA ARG A 304 -35.02 9.62 10.34
C ARG A 304 -35.94 9.62 11.55
N GLU A 305 -35.48 10.19 12.65
CA GLU A 305 -36.22 10.22 13.91
C GLU A 305 -37.48 11.10 13.82
N SER A 306 -37.37 12.24 13.16
CA SER A 306 -38.47 13.18 12.99
C SER A 306 -39.54 12.64 12.05
N LEU A 307 -39.17 12.05 10.92
CA LEU A 307 -40.13 11.42 9.99
C LEU A 307 -40.80 10.21 10.63
N LEU A 308 -40.06 9.39 11.39
CA LEU A 308 -40.65 8.27 12.12
C LEU A 308 -41.68 8.76 13.16
N SER A 309 -41.32 9.79 13.91
CA SER A 309 -42.22 10.40 14.89
C SER A 309 -43.45 11.04 14.26
N PHE A 310 -43.30 11.64 13.06
CA PHE A 310 -44.41 12.18 12.30
C PHE A 310 -45.38 11.08 11.84
N ILE A 311 -44.86 9.97 11.27
CA ILE A 311 -45.68 8.83 10.86
C ILE A 311 -46.42 8.24 12.07
N GLN A 312 -45.74 8.06 13.19
CA GLN A 312 -46.34 7.51 14.41
C GLN A 312 -47.51 8.36 14.92
N ARG A 313 -47.39 9.68 14.86
CA ARG A 313 -48.40 10.60 15.37
C ARG A 313 -49.59 10.81 14.43
N GLN A 314 -49.31 10.99 13.14
CA GLN A 314 -50.31 11.38 12.16
C GLN A 314 -50.89 10.19 11.39
N TYR A 315 -50.10 9.14 11.19
CA TYR A 315 -50.43 7.98 10.37
C TYR A 315 -50.05 6.65 11.05
N PRO A 316 -50.51 6.39 12.30
CA PRO A 316 -50.10 5.20 13.07
C PRO A 316 -50.46 3.89 12.36
N HIS A 317 -51.54 3.87 11.58
CA HIS A 317 -51.95 2.71 10.78
C HIS A 317 -51.12 2.47 9.51
N SER A 318 -50.26 3.39 9.15
CA SER A 318 -49.36 3.28 8.00
C SER A 318 -47.93 2.79 8.36
N LEU A 319 -47.71 2.40 9.60
CA LEU A 319 -46.52 1.62 9.97
C LEU A 319 -46.64 0.21 9.39
N PRO A 320 -45.53 -0.49 9.13
CA PRO A 320 -45.55 -1.84 8.59
C PRO A 320 -46.42 -2.78 9.40
N GLN A 321 -47.43 -3.37 8.77
CA GLN A 321 -48.39 -4.27 9.39
C GLN A 321 -48.31 -5.66 8.80
N LEU A 322 -48.46 -6.68 9.63
CA LEU A 322 -48.65 -8.04 9.19
C LEU A 322 -50.15 -8.30 8.95
N ARG A 323 -50.54 -8.44 7.68
CA ARG A 323 -51.89 -8.87 7.32
C ARG A 323 -51.90 -10.38 7.22
N ALA A 324 -52.62 -11.07 8.13
CA ALA A 324 -52.80 -12.51 8.11
C ALA A 324 -54.27 -12.83 8.11
N ASP A 325 -54.76 -13.56 7.09
CA ASP A 325 -56.08 -14.19 7.09
C ASP A 325 -56.03 -15.45 7.95
N LEU A 326 -56.53 -15.34 9.17
CA LEU A 326 -56.73 -16.50 10.04
C LEU A 326 -58.02 -17.20 9.67
N SER A 327 -57.96 -18.23 8.78
CA SER A 327 -59.07 -19.16 8.64
C SER A 327 -59.16 -19.99 9.94
N VAL A 328 -60.15 -19.66 10.80
CA VAL A 328 -60.50 -20.52 11.93
C VAL A 328 -61.12 -21.78 11.37
N GLY A 329 -60.30 -22.81 11.17
CA GLY A 329 -60.80 -24.16 10.80
C GLY A 329 -61.72 -24.66 11.87
N HIS A 330 -63.01 -24.79 11.54
CA HIS A 330 -63.97 -25.44 12.39
C HIS A 330 -63.47 -26.88 12.64
N LYS A 331 -63.01 -27.15 13.88
CA LYS A 331 -62.73 -28.52 14.30
C LYS A 331 -64.05 -29.27 14.23
N GLN A 332 -64.27 -30.09 13.20
CA GLN A 332 -65.27 -31.14 13.24
C GLN A 332 -64.99 -31.98 14.49
N ARG A 333 -65.97 -31.97 15.41
CA ARG A 333 -66.01 -32.94 16.51
C ARG A 333 -66.03 -34.33 15.85
N VAL A 334 -64.93 -35.02 15.97
CA VAL A 334 -64.90 -36.47 15.70
C VAL A 334 -65.76 -37.11 16.79
N ASP A 335 -66.90 -37.65 16.37
CA ASP A 335 -67.78 -38.43 17.22
C ASP A 335 -67.06 -39.76 17.54
N THR A 336 -66.60 -39.88 18.78
CA THR A 336 -65.88 -41.03 19.31
C THR A 336 -66.83 -42.13 19.82
N SER A 337 -67.95 -42.41 19.15
CA SER A 337 -68.89 -43.49 19.51
C SER A 337 -68.84 -44.66 18.54
N GLN A 338 -67.70 -45.18 18.14
CA GLN A 338 -67.58 -46.52 17.58
C GLN A 338 -66.50 -47.32 18.33
N PRO A 339 -66.82 -48.52 18.87
CA PRO A 339 -65.81 -49.32 19.53
C PRO A 339 -64.84 -49.94 18.49
N GLU A 340 -63.62 -49.80 18.74
CA GLU A 340 -62.52 -50.32 17.96
C GLU A 340 -62.45 -51.83 18.04
N HIS A 341 -62.75 -52.55 16.90
CA HIS A 341 -62.44 -53.95 16.73
C HIS A 341 -60.95 -54.13 16.61
N VAL A 342 -60.33 -54.70 17.64
CA VAL A 342 -58.92 -55.06 17.68
C VAL A 342 -58.84 -56.44 16.93
N GLU A 343 -58.17 -56.41 15.75
CA GLU A 343 -57.71 -57.59 15.06
C GLU A 343 -56.30 -57.99 15.52
N PRO A 344 -56.01 -59.28 15.82
CA PRO A 344 -54.72 -59.65 16.37
C PRO A 344 -53.64 -59.68 15.28
N GLU A 345 -52.55 -59.12 15.67
CA GLU A 345 -51.25 -58.92 14.99
C GLU A 345 -50.68 -60.29 14.54
N ARG A 346 -50.49 -60.51 13.22
CA ARG A 346 -49.71 -61.64 12.66
C ARG A 346 -48.25 -61.27 12.59
N GLN A 347 -47.46 -62.04 13.31
CA GLN A 347 -45.99 -61.99 13.22
C GLN A 347 -45.50 -62.46 11.85
N PRO A 348 -44.48 -61.88 11.24
CA PRO A 348 -43.82 -62.41 10.07
C PRO A 348 -42.79 -63.49 10.45
N PRO A 349 -42.56 -64.51 9.58
CA PRO A 349 -41.60 -65.56 9.82
C PRO A 349 -40.17 -65.11 9.46
N VAL A 350 -39.22 -65.56 10.28
CA VAL A 350 -37.76 -65.73 10.19
C VAL A 350 -36.98 -64.89 9.20
#